data_3758600a1497f48d5ee2093829e1ac13
#
_entry.id   3758600a1497f48d5ee2093829e1ac13
#
_cell.length_a   1.000
_cell.length_b   1.000
_cell.length_c   1.000
_cell.angle_alpha   90.00
_cell.angle_beta   90.00
_cell.angle_gamma   90.00
#
_symmetry.space_group_name_H-M   'P 1'
#
loop_
_entity.id
_entity.type
_entity.pdbx_description
1 polymer ?
#
loop_
_entity_poly.entity_id
_entity_poly.type
_entity_poly.pdbx_seq_one_letter_code
_entity_poly.pdbx_strand_id
1 'polypeptide(L)'
;MRAGHRAPSQTHRRPSGGSKRPGRPRRTGRAPPNRPGHHIHTTPSTAAPDERHTGVTMQSRTDAHETVDTAFLAELRSRTPADRVLTSGPEYTRALALFNAAVGVRPSVVVRCASTADVRAGVRASRNHGVPLSVRGGGHDFWGRAFRPGGLVLDLTEMRDVQVDVNHGYATVGGGALSSDVVSAAERAGLTAVTGTAGSVGMVGLTLGGGYGPLLGQFGLAADNLLSAEVVLADGSRVNTDAEHHPDLFWALGGGGGNFGVVTSARIRLHRVPTVISGTILYPIDQSAGILADLGGTLQDSPDELTVDVGFLPGPDGKPTVYVAPTWSGNLEAGNAQNGPVRTLAGLGTPVLAEIGPVARSATLAATDAMFPPGRMGAIRTRTVQSVTGSIATVLGRAAREFTSPFSAIVWHQFHGAATRPTLGSTAFGRREPHLMVELICMWENGENKDHTGGGEDRSSHLRWLEETHAALEPFSLPGGYVNFLGPETPDQVANSYGPNTERLLAVKSAVDPDSVFSATPLPTSTAGA
;
A
#
# COMPACT_ATOMS: atom_id res chain seq x y z
N MET A 1 6.89 62.17 27.22
CA MET A 1 5.60 62.87 27.15
C MET A 1 4.55 61.79 27.05
N ARG A 2 3.91 61.45 28.19
CA ARG A 2 2.54 61.76 28.61
C ARG A 2 1.52 61.42 27.51
N ALA A 3 0.44 60.68 27.66
CA ALA A 3 -0.39 60.15 28.73
C ALA A 3 -1.45 59.32 27.98
N GLY A 4 -2.05 58.22 28.34
CA GLY A 4 -2.79 57.94 29.59
C GLY A 4 -4.30 57.90 29.32
N HIS A 5 -4.95 56.89 29.84
CA HIS A 5 -6.35 56.74 30.28
C HIS A 5 -7.07 55.57 29.57
N ARG A 6 -7.25 54.43 30.32
CA ARG A 6 -8.27 54.07 31.36
C ARG A 6 -9.60 53.61 30.75
N ALA A 7 -9.89 52.38 31.13
CA ALA A 7 -11.21 51.70 31.11
C ALA A 7 -12.26 52.39 32.01
N PRO A 8 -13.54 52.03 31.94
CA PRO A 8 -14.07 51.26 33.07
C PRO A 8 -15.02 50.09 32.75
N SER A 9 -15.07 49.22 33.73
CA SER A 9 -15.96 48.15 34.10
C SER A 9 -17.39 48.56 34.45
N GLN A 10 -18.35 47.60 34.37
CA GLN A 10 -19.42 47.29 35.32
C GLN A 10 -20.42 46.30 34.67
N THR A 11 -20.61 45.10 35.12
CA THR A 11 -21.31 44.45 36.27
C THR A 11 -22.85 44.40 36.20
N HIS A 12 -23.35 43.18 36.53
CA HIS A 12 -24.68 42.81 37.01
C HIS A 12 -25.75 42.45 35.98
N ARG A 13 -26.55 41.37 36.07
CA ARG A 13 -27.08 40.55 37.16
C ARG A 13 -27.82 39.33 36.60
N ARG A 14 -27.80 38.21 37.32
CA ARG A 14 -28.81 37.13 37.23
C ARG A 14 -30.12 37.54 37.93
N PRO A 15 -31.26 36.86 37.65
CA PRO A 15 -31.85 35.89 38.55
C PRO A 15 -32.49 34.68 37.83
N SER A 16 -32.36 33.50 38.27
CA SER A 16 -33.01 32.59 39.23
C SER A 16 -34.53 32.35 39.08
N GLY A 17 -34.90 31.07 39.07
CA GLY A 17 -36.21 30.50 39.37
C GLY A 17 -36.81 29.72 38.18
N GLY A 18 -37.30 28.50 38.27
CA GLY A 18 -37.62 27.60 39.33
C GLY A 18 -38.57 26.55 38.78
N SER A 19 -38.27 25.28 39.10
CA SER A 19 -39.13 24.13 39.35
C SER A 19 -40.42 23.87 38.57
N LYS A 20 -40.55 22.65 38.02
CA LYS A 20 -41.50 21.59 38.50
C LYS A 20 -41.57 20.39 37.56
N ARG A 21 -41.29 19.22 38.08
CA ARG A 21 -41.88 17.93 37.64
C ARG A 21 -43.27 17.79 38.30
N PRO A 22 -44.22 17.01 37.78
CA PRO A 22 -44.34 15.57 37.95
C PRO A 22 -45.00 14.88 36.72
N GLY A 23 -45.09 13.60 36.54
CA GLY A 23 -45.44 12.44 37.22
C GLY A 23 -45.74 11.29 36.24
N ARG A 24 -45.32 10.08 36.55
CA ARG A 24 -45.76 8.81 35.94
C ARG A 24 -47.22 8.51 36.32
N PRO A 25 -47.94 7.64 35.59
CA PRO A 25 -48.31 6.37 36.21
C PRO A 25 -48.14 5.11 35.37
N ARG A 26 -47.96 4.02 36.11
CA ARG A 26 -48.00 2.60 35.72
C ARG A 26 -49.45 2.13 35.46
N ARG A 27 -49.59 1.05 34.66
CA ARG A 27 -50.38 -0.19 34.96
C ARG A 27 -50.34 -1.17 33.77
N THR A 28 -49.82 -2.36 34.00
CA THR A 28 -50.45 -3.70 34.17
C THR A 28 -51.27 -4.15 32.97
N GLY A 29 -51.01 -5.26 32.26
CA GLY A 29 -50.72 -6.62 32.63
C GLY A 29 -51.80 -7.53 32.00
N ARG A 30 -51.38 -8.57 31.26
CA ARG A 30 -52.03 -9.89 31.21
C ARG A 30 -51.61 -10.69 29.94
N ALA A 31 -51.12 -11.87 30.22
CA ALA A 31 -51.08 -13.03 29.30
C ALA A 31 -52.13 -14.05 29.82
N PRO A 32 -52.26 -15.25 29.25
CA PRO A 32 -52.64 -15.74 27.93
C PRO A 32 -54.00 -16.46 27.90
N PRO A 33 -54.39 -17.27 26.94
CA PRO A 33 -54.39 -18.71 27.13
C PRO A 33 -54.10 -19.61 25.91
N ASN A 34 -53.85 -20.85 26.24
CA ASN A 34 -53.39 -22.05 25.59
C ASN A 34 -54.41 -22.77 24.71
N ARG A 35 -53.86 -23.42 23.63
CA ARG A 35 -54.05 -24.81 23.09
C ARG A 35 -55.35 -25.18 22.33
N PRO A 36 -55.42 -26.27 21.50
CA PRO A 36 -54.54 -27.42 21.25
C PRO A 36 -54.26 -27.68 19.74
N GLY A 37 -53.23 -28.37 19.29
CA GLY A 37 -52.75 -29.70 19.15
C GLY A 37 -53.29 -30.49 17.93
N HIS A 38 -52.39 -30.77 16.98
CA HIS A 38 -52.49 -31.98 16.14
C HIS A 38 -51.12 -32.57 15.85
N HIS A 39 -50.94 -33.84 16.23
CA HIS A 39 -49.82 -34.72 15.90
C HIS A 39 -49.94 -35.21 14.47
N ILE A 40 -48.83 -35.14 13.72
CA ILE A 40 -48.55 -36.06 12.62
C ILE A 40 -47.09 -36.49 12.72
N HIS A 41 -46.85 -37.78 12.84
CA HIS A 41 -45.56 -38.46 12.77
C HIS A 41 -44.99 -38.39 11.38
N THR A 42 -43.70 -38.03 11.26
CA THR A 42 -42.84 -38.55 10.18
C THR A 42 -41.39 -38.61 10.70
N THR A 43 -40.79 -39.75 10.41
CA THR A 43 -39.47 -40.26 10.74
C THR A 43 -38.32 -39.35 10.27
N PRO A 44 -37.14 -39.37 10.96
CA PRO A 44 -36.00 -38.53 10.60
C PRO A 44 -35.24 -39.15 9.43
N SER A 45 -35.04 -38.35 8.37
CA SER A 45 -34.06 -38.55 7.32
C SER A 45 -32.78 -37.84 7.72
N THR A 46 -31.74 -38.63 7.96
CA THR A 46 -30.35 -38.16 8.14
C THR A 46 -29.81 -37.68 6.80
N ALA A 47 -29.71 -36.37 6.62
CA ALA A 47 -28.87 -35.74 5.59
C ALA A 47 -27.86 -34.85 6.30
N ALA A 48 -26.59 -35.19 6.19
CA ALA A 48 -25.47 -34.40 6.63
C ALA A 48 -25.42 -33.03 5.86
N PRO A 49 -24.97 -31.95 6.47
CA PRO A 49 -24.75 -30.71 5.75
C PRO A 49 -23.56 -30.86 4.80
N ASP A 50 -23.83 -30.52 3.55
CA ASP A 50 -22.86 -30.44 2.45
C ASP A 50 -21.86 -29.30 2.76
N GLU A 51 -20.72 -29.66 3.35
CA GLU A 51 -19.57 -28.78 3.52
C GLU A 51 -18.96 -28.47 2.14
N ARG A 52 -19.49 -27.51 1.43
CA ARG A 52 -18.76 -26.92 0.32
C ARG A 52 -17.73 -25.93 0.84
N HIS A 53 -16.63 -26.45 1.32
CA HIS A 53 -15.37 -25.74 1.36
C HIS A 53 -14.98 -25.41 -0.09
N THR A 54 -15.15 -24.17 -0.49
CA THR A 54 -14.46 -23.60 -1.64
C THR A 54 -12.99 -23.39 -1.27
N GLY A 55 -12.29 -24.48 -1.03
CA GLY A 55 -10.85 -24.53 -1.01
C GLY A 55 -10.38 -24.35 -2.46
N VAL A 56 -9.86 -23.19 -2.80
CA VAL A 56 -9.03 -23.02 -3.99
C VAL A 56 -7.76 -23.84 -3.75
N THR A 57 -7.84 -25.10 -4.14
CA THR A 57 -6.66 -25.97 -4.23
C THR A 57 -5.79 -25.40 -5.33
N MET A 58 -4.69 -24.76 -4.94
CA MET A 58 -3.58 -24.50 -5.85
C MET A 58 -3.06 -25.87 -6.31
N GLN A 59 -3.62 -26.37 -7.41
CA GLN A 59 -3.11 -27.55 -8.08
C GLN A 59 -1.67 -27.27 -8.47
N SER A 60 -0.75 -28.07 -7.96
CA SER A 60 0.58 -28.26 -8.51
C SER A 60 0.43 -28.70 -9.97
N ARG A 61 0.38 -27.76 -10.88
CA ARG A 61 0.50 -28.04 -12.31
C ARG A 61 1.98 -28.29 -12.57
N THR A 62 2.31 -29.56 -12.65
CA THR A 62 3.51 -30.08 -13.30
C THR A 62 3.75 -29.37 -14.63
N ASP A 63 5.03 -29.06 -14.87
CA ASP A 63 5.68 -28.47 -16.04
C ASP A 63 5.11 -28.94 -17.39
N ALA A 64 3.99 -28.38 -17.81
CA ALA A 64 3.67 -28.29 -19.22
C ALA A 64 4.27 -26.98 -19.71
N HIS A 65 5.47 -27.02 -20.28
CA HIS A 65 5.94 -25.98 -21.19
C HIS A 65 4.91 -25.90 -22.33
N GLU A 66 3.89 -25.04 -22.18
CA GLU A 66 3.14 -24.61 -23.35
C GLU A 66 4.17 -24.05 -24.31
N THR A 67 4.30 -24.68 -25.48
CA THR A 67 5.23 -24.23 -26.52
C THR A 67 4.80 -22.83 -26.93
N VAL A 68 5.66 -21.86 -26.61
CA VAL A 68 5.44 -20.46 -26.98
C VAL A 68 5.25 -20.40 -28.50
N ASP A 69 4.19 -19.71 -28.95
CA ASP A 69 3.91 -19.54 -30.37
C ASP A 69 5.15 -19.01 -31.12
N THR A 70 5.59 -19.75 -32.10
CA THR A 70 6.76 -19.42 -32.89
C THR A 70 6.60 -18.13 -33.68
N ALA A 71 5.38 -17.80 -34.13
CA ALA A 71 5.08 -16.57 -34.85
C ALA A 71 5.18 -15.36 -33.90
N PHE A 72 4.69 -15.50 -32.68
CA PHE A 72 4.83 -14.50 -31.62
C PHE A 72 6.31 -14.20 -31.30
N LEU A 73 7.12 -15.24 -31.09
CA LEU A 73 8.57 -15.08 -30.88
C LEU A 73 9.28 -14.45 -32.05
N ALA A 74 8.91 -14.82 -33.28
CA ALA A 74 9.49 -14.24 -34.51
C ALA A 74 9.17 -12.75 -34.60
N GLU A 75 7.93 -12.33 -34.30
CA GLU A 75 7.56 -10.91 -34.25
C GLU A 75 8.38 -10.14 -33.21
N LEU A 76 8.46 -10.65 -31.96
CA LEU A 76 9.26 -10.02 -30.90
C LEU A 76 10.73 -9.85 -31.34
N ARG A 77 11.37 -10.92 -31.83
CA ARG A 77 12.79 -10.93 -32.24
C ARG A 77 13.07 -10.10 -33.48
N SER A 78 12.06 -9.79 -34.28
CA SER A 78 12.21 -8.89 -35.42
C SER A 78 12.37 -7.41 -35.01
N ARG A 79 12.00 -7.06 -33.77
CA ARG A 79 11.97 -5.68 -33.26
C ARG A 79 12.77 -5.47 -31.97
N THR A 80 13.16 -6.56 -31.30
CA THR A 80 13.93 -6.57 -30.07
C THR A 80 15.13 -7.49 -30.21
N PRO A 81 16.34 -7.09 -29.79
CA PRO A 81 17.52 -7.95 -29.81
C PRO A 81 17.25 -9.32 -29.17
N ALA A 82 17.72 -10.38 -29.81
CA ALA A 82 17.37 -11.76 -29.40
C ALA A 82 17.82 -12.12 -28.00
N ASP A 83 18.93 -11.56 -27.51
CA ASP A 83 19.47 -11.71 -26.16
C ASP A 83 18.63 -11.03 -25.09
N ARG A 84 17.69 -10.17 -25.47
CA ARG A 84 16.71 -9.52 -24.58
C ARG A 84 15.37 -10.26 -24.50
N VAL A 85 15.13 -11.24 -25.37
CA VAL A 85 13.90 -12.06 -25.39
C VAL A 85 14.17 -13.40 -24.74
N LEU A 86 13.85 -13.50 -23.45
CA LEU A 86 14.18 -14.64 -22.60
C LEU A 86 13.01 -15.61 -22.52
N THR A 87 13.26 -16.88 -22.79
CA THR A 87 12.25 -17.97 -22.70
C THR A 87 12.71 -19.11 -21.82
N SER A 88 14.02 -19.19 -21.55
CA SER A 88 14.64 -20.24 -20.74
C SER A 88 16.07 -19.85 -20.36
N GLY A 89 16.72 -20.71 -19.56
CA GLY A 89 18.12 -20.54 -19.19
C GLY A 89 18.35 -19.64 -17.97
N PRO A 90 19.64 -19.44 -17.59
CA PRO A 90 19.98 -18.73 -16.36
C PRO A 90 19.49 -17.28 -16.30
N GLU A 91 19.51 -16.55 -17.43
CA GLU A 91 19.00 -15.17 -17.50
C GLU A 91 17.50 -15.10 -17.29
N TYR A 92 16.74 -16.01 -17.88
CA TYR A 92 15.30 -16.14 -17.65
C TYR A 92 15.02 -16.43 -16.18
N THR A 93 15.74 -17.39 -15.57
CA THR A 93 15.57 -17.73 -14.15
C THR A 93 15.86 -16.53 -13.24
N ARG A 94 16.91 -15.75 -13.55
CA ARG A 94 17.19 -14.50 -12.81
C ARG A 94 16.08 -13.47 -12.97
N ALA A 95 15.52 -13.35 -14.17
CA ALA A 95 14.43 -12.43 -14.45
C ALA A 95 13.11 -12.81 -13.72
N LEU A 96 12.97 -14.02 -13.22
CA LEU A 96 11.81 -14.44 -12.43
C LEU A 96 11.91 -14.06 -10.95
N ALA A 97 13.03 -13.56 -10.46
CA ALA A 97 13.17 -13.16 -9.07
C ALA A 97 12.34 -11.90 -8.79
N LEU A 98 11.38 -12.01 -7.86
CA LEU A 98 10.59 -10.91 -7.32
C LEU A 98 10.92 -10.70 -5.84
N PHE A 99 10.45 -9.58 -5.28
CA PHE A 99 10.58 -9.31 -3.85
C PHE A 99 9.98 -10.45 -3.02
N ASN A 100 8.75 -10.84 -3.33
CA ASN A 100 8.07 -11.95 -2.66
C ASN A 100 8.34 -13.27 -3.38
N ALA A 101 9.12 -14.15 -2.75
CA ALA A 101 9.45 -15.47 -3.28
C ALA A 101 8.27 -16.46 -3.26
N ALA A 102 7.15 -16.14 -2.58
CA ALA A 102 5.95 -16.96 -2.59
C ALA A 102 5.19 -16.94 -3.93
N VAL A 103 5.57 -16.03 -4.83
CA VAL A 103 4.95 -15.92 -6.16
C VAL A 103 5.41 -17.06 -7.05
N GLY A 104 4.51 -18.03 -7.26
CA GLY A 104 4.75 -19.20 -8.11
C GLY A 104 4.39 -19.02 -9.58
N VAL A 105 3.91 -17.83 -9.99
CA VAL A 105 3.48 -17.55 -11.36
C VAL A 105 4.70 -17.45 -12.29
N ARG A 106 4.63 -18.15 -13.44
CA ARG A 106 5.69 -18.11 -14.47
C ARG A 106 5.14 -17.59 -15.80
N PRO A 107 5.74 -16.51 -16.36
CA PRO A 107 5.45 -16.06 -17.71
C PRO A 107 6.12 -17.00 -18.73
N SER A 108 5.65 -17.04 -19.97
CA SER A 108 6.32 -17.79 -21.04
C SER A 108 7.51 -17.03 -21.61
N VAL A 109 7.46 -15.70 -21.62
CA VAL A 109 8.49 -14.84 -22.19
C VAL A 109 8.73 -13.63 -21.30
N VAL A 110 9.99 -13.28 -21.12
CA VAL A 110 10.41 -11.99 -20.51
C VAL A 110 11.19 -11.19 -21.57
N VAL A 111 10.75 -9.97 -21.84
CA VAL A 111 11.50 -9.01 -22.66
C VAL A 111 12.16 -7.98 -21.75
N ARG A 112 13.50 -7.97 -21.69
CA ARG A 112 14.26 -6.93 -21.00
C ARG A 112 14.26 -5.66 -21.86
N CYS A 113 13.42 -4.70 -21.47
CA CYS A 113 13.26 -3.45 -22.20
C CYS A 113 14.35 -2.46 -21.79
N ALA A 114 15.08 -1.92 -22.77
CA ALA A 114 16.03 -0.82 -22.57
C ALA A 114 15.51 0.51 -23.13
N SER A 115 14.41 0.48 -23.85
CA SER A 115 13.84 1.66 -24.50
C SER A 115 12.32 1.57 -24.63
N THR A 116 11.70 2.74 -24.86
CA THR A 116 10.27 2.82 -25.21
C THR A 116 9.95 2.04 -26.50
N ALA A 117 10.92 1.88 -27.41
CA ALA A 117 10.72 1.08 -28.63
C ALA A 117 10.53 -0.41 -28.31
N ASP A 118 11.30 -0.97 -27.38
CA ASP A 118 11.16 -2.36 -26.93
C ASP A 118 9.77 -2.58 -26.27
N VAL A 119 9.35 -1.65 -25.42
CA VAL A 119 8.03 -1.67 -24.79
C VAL A 119 6.92 -1.69 -25.85
N ARG A 120 6.99 -0.80 -26.84
CA ARG A 120 6.02 -0.73 -27.94
C ARG A 120 5.99 -2.01 -28.77
N ALA A 121 7.15 -2.59 -29.03
CA ALA A 121 7.25 -3.88 -29.75
C ALA A 121 6.54 -4.99 -28.98
N GLY A 122 6.79 -5.10 -27.67
CA GLY A 122 6.18 -6.10 -26.82
C GLY A 122 4.66 -5.92 -26.68
N VAL A 123 4.16 -4.69 -26.47
CA VAL A 123 2.72 -4.41 -26.42
C VAL A 123 2.02 -4.84 -27.72
N ARG A 124 2.57 -4.49 -28.87
CA ARG A 124 1.99 -4.85 -30.18
C ARG A 124 2.00 -6.35 -30.41
N ALA A 125 3.12 -7.02 -30.16
CA ALA A 125 3.22 -8.46 -30.33
C ALA A 125 2.24 -9.20 -29.40
N SER A 126 2.15 -8.82 -28.12
CA SER A 126 1.18 -9.36 -27.16
C SER A 126 -0.25 -9.26 -27.73
N ARG A 127 -0.63 -8.07 -28.19
CA ARG A 127 -1.97 -7.82 -28.73
C ARG A 127 -2.24 -8.62 -30.02
N ASN A 128 -1.29 -8.62 -30.96
CA ASN A 128 -1.45 -9.30 -32.25
C ASN A 128 -1.65 -10.82 -32.09
N HIS A 129 -1.06 -11.41 -31.06
CA HIS A 129 -1.10 -12.85 -30.81
C HIS A 129 -2.00 -13.24 -29.62
N GLY A 130 -2.69 -12.28 -28.98
CA GLY A 130 -3.55 -12.57 -27.82
C GLY A 130 -2.80 -13.09 -26.59
N VAL A 131 -1.49 -12.82 -26.46
CA VAL A 131 -0.66 -13.26 -25.35
C VAL A 131 -0.88 -12.33 -24.15
N PRO A 132 -1.21 -12.85 -22.94
CA PRO A 132 -1.38 -12.02 -21.75
C PRO A 132 -0.13 -11.18 -21.46
N LEU A 133 -0.33 -9.88 -21.15
CA LEU A 133 0.75 -8.93 -20.91
C LEU A 133 0.84 -8.54 -19.44
N SER A 134 2.05 -8.43 -18.94
CA SER A 134 2.37 -7.82 -17.65
C SER A 134 3.62 -6.94 -17.74
N VAL A 135 3.79 -6.07 -16.73
CA VAL A 135 4.89 -5.11 -16.66
C VAL A 135 5.59 -5.26 -15.31
N ARG A 136 6.92 -5.35 -15.35
CA ARG A 136 7.77 -5.34 -14.19
C ARG A 136 8.56 -4.02 -14.12
N GLY A 137 8.28 -3.19 -13.09
CA GLY A 137 9.17 -2.13 -12.64
C GLY A 137 10.15 -2.69 -11.59
N GLY A 138 10.00 -2.32 -10.32
CA GLY A 138 10.84 -2.87 -9.23
C GLY A 138 10.55 -4.33 -8.84
N GLY A 139 9.44 -4.92 -9.25
CA GLY A 139 9.08 -6.29 -8.91
C GLY A 139 8.72 -6.50 -7.42
N HIS A 140 8.22 -5.47 -6.76
CA HIS A 140 7.98 -5.43 -5.30
C HIS A 140 6.54 -5.78 -4.90
N ASP A 141 5.69 -6.11 -5.86
CA ASP A 141 4.28 -6.43 -5.62
C ASP A 141 4.12 -7.79 -4.93
N PHE A 142 3.43 -7.79 -3.78
CA PHE A 142 3.22 -9.02 -2.98
C PHE A 142 2.38 -10.07 -3.70
N TRP A 143 1.51 -9.67 -4.63
CA TRP A 143 0.60 -10.55 -5.38
C TRP A 143 1.22 -11.11 -6.64
N GLY A 144 2.43 -10.64 -7.01
CA GLY A 144 3.13 -11.06 -8.23
C GLY A 144 2.49 -10.57 -9.51
N ARG A 145 1.79 -9.44 -9.49
CA ARG A 145 1.11 -8.85 -10.67
C ARG A 145 2.06 -8.48 -11.80
N ALA A 146 3.37 -8.43 -11.50
CA ALA A 146 4.41 -8.32 -12.53
C ALA A 146 4.45 -9.50 -13.51
N PHE A 147 3.80 -10.62 -13.19
CA PHE A 147 3.77 -11.83 -14.02
C PHE A 147 2.32 -12.27 -14.32
N ARG A 148 2.15 -12.86 -15.51
CA ARG A 148 0.93 -13.53 -15.94
C ARG A 148 1.27 -14.97 -16.34
N PRO A 149 0.45 -15.97 -15.95
CA PRO A 149 0.68 -17.35 -16.37
C PRO A 149 0.71 -17.46 -17.90
N GLY A 150 1.77 -18.05 -18.44
CA GLY A 150 1.92 -18.20 -19.89
C GLY A 150 2.10 -16.90 -20.69
N GLY A 151 2.19 -15.76 -20.03
CA GLY A 151 2.19 -14.43 -20.64
C GLY A 151 3.58 -13.90 -21.04
N LEU A 152 3.56 -12.68 -21.54
CA LEU A 152 4.72 -11.82 -21.80
C LEU A 152 4.92 -10.87 -20.63
N VAL A 153 6.16 -10.75 -20.16
CA VAL A 153 6.58 -9.70 -19.22
C VAL A 153 7.41 -8.65 -19.95
N LEU A 154 7.03 -7.39 -19.84
CA LEU A 154 7.89 -6.26 -20.18
C LEU A 154 8.68 -5.89 -18.90
N ASP A 155 9.92 -6.31 -18.86
CA ASP A 155 10.83 -6.04 -17.75
C ASP A 155 11.54 -4.70 -17.99
N LEU A 156 11.18 -3.68 -17.20
CA LEU A 156 11.71 -2.32 -17.29
C LEU A 156 12.95 -2.11 -16.42
N THR A 157 13.46 -3.13 -15.75
CA THR A 157 14.54 -2.99 -14.75
C THR A 157 15.85 -2.41 -15.33
N GLU A 158 16.03 -2.40 -16.67
CA GLU A 158 17.14 -1.71 -17.33
C GLU A 158 16.83 -0.24 -17.63
N MET A 159 15.57 0.21 -17.55
CA MET A 159 15.15 1.60 -17.77
C MET A 159 15.17 2.38 -16.44
N ARG A 160 16.36 2.51 -15.83
CA ARG A 160 16.55 3.06 -14.46
C ARG A 160 17.14 4.46 -14.42
N ASP A 161 17.29 5.12 -15.55
CA ASP A 161 17.91 6.44 -15.62
C ASP A 161 17.12 7.45 -14.75
N VAL A 162 17.87 8.28 -14.01
CA VAL A 162 17.35 9.38 -13.20
C VAL A 162 18.12 10.65 -13.54
N GLN A 163 17.42 11.64 -14.10
CA GLN A 163 17.97 12.94 -14.46
C GLN A 163 17.32 14.02 -13.61
N VAL A 164 18.11 14.68 -12.75
CA VAL A 164 17.65 15.73 -11.84
C VAL A 164 17.81 17.10 -12.51
N ASP A 165 16.70 17.81 -12.61
CA ASP A 165 16.69 19.25 -12.97
C ASP A 165 16.56 20.08 -11.68
N VAL A 166 17.70 20.56 -11.19
CA VAL A 166 17.77 21.33 -9.95
C VAL A 166 17.08 22.68 -10.08
N ASN A 167 17.16 23.29 -11.27
CA ASN A 167 16.62 24.63 -11.51
C ASN A 167 15.08 24.63 -11.48
N HIS A 168 14.47 23.57 -12.01
CA HIS A 168 13.01 23.43 -12.07
C HIS A 168 12.45 22.55 -10.95
N GLY A 169 13.30 21.94 -10.12
CA GLY A 169 12.88 21.16 -8.95
C GLY A 169 12.13 19.86 -9.30
N TYR A 170 12.57 19.14 -10.33
CA TYR A 170 12.03 17.83 -10.68
C TYR A 170 13.11 16.84 -11.10
N ALA A 171 12.74 15.55 -11.11
CA ALA A 171 13.53 14.51 -11.74
C ALA A 171 12.72 13.84 -12.86
N THR A 172 13.40 13.52 -13.98
CA THR A 172 12.90 12.59 -14.99
C THR A 172 13.42 11.21 -14.64
N VAL A 173 12.52 10.25 -14.44
CA VAL A 173 12.82 8.90 -13.98
C VAL A 173 12.33 7.87 -14.98
N GLY A 174 13.14 6.87 -15.27
CA GLY A 174 12.77 5.75 -16.13
C GLY A 174 11.75 4.81 -15.46
N GLY A 175 10.99 4.08 -16.26
CA GLY A 175 9.89 3.21 -15.78
C GLY A 175 10.32 2.09 -14.82
N GLY A 176 11.60 1.69 -14.85
CA GLY A 176 12.21 0.69 -13.96
C GLY A 176 13.03 1.27 -12.81
N ALA A 177 13.09 2.60 -12.64
CA ALA A 177 13.83 3.25 -11.56
C ALA A 177 13.26 2.86 -10.18
N LEU A 178 14.15 2.59 -9.23
CA LEU A 178 13.79 2.32 -7.84
C LEU A 178 13.74 3.62 -7.03
N SER A 179 13.03 3.60 -5.90
CA SER A 179 13.00 4.71 -4.94
C SER A 179 14.39 5.12 -4.48
N SER A 180 15.29 4.14 -4.26
CA SER A 180 16.70 4.39 -3.90
C SER A 180 17.49 5.10 -5.01
N ASP A 181 17.24 4.79 -6.29
CA ASP A 181 17.91 5.47 -7.42
C ASP A 181 17.53 6.96 -7.44
N VAL A 182 16.22 7.22 -7.27
CA VAL A 182 15.68 8.57 -7.33
C VAL A 182 16.13 9.42 -6.15
N VAL A 183 16.02 8.88 -4.93
CA VAL A 183 16.45 9.59 -3.71
C VAL A 183 17.95 9.86 -3.74
N SER A 184 18.77 8.86 -4.09
CA SER A 184 20.22 9.03 -4.16
C SER A 184 20.64 10.05 -5.24
N ALA A 185 19.93 10.10 -6.38
CA ALA A 185 20.20 11.12 -7.40
C ALA A 185 19.80 12.52 -6.91
N ALA A 186 18.65 12.67 -6.26
CA ALA A 186 18.17 13.94 -5.73
C ALA A 186 19.04 14.47 -4.59
N GLU A 187 19.50 13.59 -3.66
CA GLU A 187 20.37 13.96 -2.54
C GLU A 187 21.69 14.59 -2.97
N ARG A 188 22.30 14.13 -4.07
CA ARG A 188 23.50 14.75 -4.64
C ARG A 188 23.29 16.21 -5.03
N ALA A 189 22.04 16.60 -5.25
CA ALA A 189 21.64 17.97 -5.59
C ALA A 189 21.01 18.71 -4.40
N GLY A 190 21.07 18.18 -3.19
CA GLY A 190 20.46 18.77 -1.99
C GLY A 190 18.92 18.74 -2.01
N LEU A 191 18.35 17.78 -2.74
CA LEU A 191 16.91 17.60 -2.89
C LEU A 191 16.49 16.21 -2.45
N THR A 192 15.19 15.97 -2.33
CA THR A 192 14.63 14.63 -2.12
C THR A 192 13.32 14.46 -2.89
N ALA A 193 12.93 13.20 -3.12
CA ALA A 193 11.65 12.82 -3.69
C ALA A 193 10.70 12.28 -2.61
N VAL A 194 9.40 12.41 -2.82
CA VAL A 194 8.39 11.70 -2.06
C VAL A 194 8.32 10.27 -2.58
N THR A 195 8.70 9.31 -1.73
CA THR A 195 8.74 7.87 -2.04
C THR A 195 8.06 7.09 -0.91
N GLY A 196 7.91 5.79 -1.06
CA GLY A 196 7.58 4.88 0.04
C GLY A 196 8.72 4.78 1.08
N THR A 197 8.62 3.78 1.93
CA THR A 197 9.55 3.51 3.02
C THR A 197 10.76 2.67 2.59
N ALA A 198 10.64 1.83 1.56
CA ALA A 198 11.69 0.93 1.08
C ALA A 198 12.34 1.43 -0.22
N GLY A 199 13.67 1.32 -0.31
CA GLY A 199 14.45 1.76 -1.45
C GLY A 199 14.35 0.84 -2.67
N SER A 200 14.09 -0.44 -2.45
CA SER A 200 13.94 -1.48 -3.49
C SER A 200 12.61 -1.41 -4.25
N VAL A 201 11.66 -0.59 -3.79
CA VAL A 201 10.36 -0.40 -4.47
C VAL A 201 10.52 0.39 -5.77
N GLY A 202 9.89 -0.10 -6.86
CA GLY A 202 9.84 0.63 -8.13
C GLY A 202 9.09 1.96 -8.00
N MET A 203 9.75 3.06 -8.29
CA MET A 203 9.21 4.42 -8.09
C MET A 203 7.93 4.64 -8.87
N VAL A 204 7.91 4.26 -10.13
CA VAL A 204 6.72 4.46 -10.99
C VAL A 204 5.55 3.60 -10.50
N GLY A 205 5.77 2.31 -10.25
CA GLY A 205 4.69 1.42 -9.78
C GLY A 205 4.06 1.89 -8.47
N LEU A 206 4.89 2.36 -7.52
CA LEU A 206 4.45 2.96 -6.26
C LEU A 206 3.55 4.19 -6.53
N THR A 207 4.01 5.11 -7.37
CA THR A 207 3.34 6.36 -7.70
C THR A 207 1.96 6.13 -8.32
N LEU A 208 1.85 5.16 -9.24
CA LEU A 208 0.59 4.86 -9.93
C LEU A 208 -0.54 4.41 -8.99
N GLY A 209 -0.23 3.82 -7.84
CA GLY A 209 -1.22 3.43 -6.84
C GLY A 209 -1.37 4.41 -5.67
N GLY A 210 -0.74 5.58 -5.73
CA GLY A 210 -0.77 6.61 -4.69
C GLY A 210 0.60 6.85 -4.07
N GLY A 211 1.18 5.89 -3.37
CA GLY A 211 2.51 5.99 -2.76
C GLY A 211 2.52 6.68 -1.40
N TYR A 212 2.17 5.92 -0.35
CA TYR A 212 2.38 6.33 1.04
C TYR A 212 3.87 6.36 1.36
N GLY A 213 4.26 7.30 2.21
CA GLY A 213 5.64 7.39 2.68
C GLY A 213 5.84 8.47 3.74
N PRO A 214 7.01 8.54 4.34
CA PRO A 214 7.27 9.37 5.53
C PRO A 214 7.29 10.88 5.27
N LEU A 215 7.20 11.32 4.02
CA LEU A 215 7.11 12.73 3.66
C LEU A 215 5.71 13.18 3.22
N LEU A 216 4.71 12.27 3.32
CA LEU A 216 3.36 12.55 2.83
C LEU A 216 2.65 13.67 3.59
N GLY A 217 2.95 13.84 4.89
CA GLY A 217 2.37 14.91 5.70
C GLY A 217 2.73 16.28 5.16
N GLN A 218 3.97 16.47 4.72
CA GLN A 218 4.46 17.76 4.21
C GLN A 218 4.22 17.95 2.71
N PHE A 219 4.26 16.88 1.89
CA PHE A 219 4.30 17.00 0.44
C PHE A 219 3.24 16.17 -0.30
N GLY A 220 2.35 15.48 0.40
CA GLY A 220 1.35 14.61 -0.21
C GLY A 220 1.90 13.24 -0.59
N LEU A 221 1.11 12.46 -1.32
CA LEU A 221 1.48 11.16 -1.85
C LEU A 221 2.56 11.29 -2.95
N ALA A 222 3.25 10.20 -3.29
CA ALA A 222 4.10 10.15 -4.48
C ALA A 222 3.31 10.53 -5.75
N ALA A 223 2.05 10.12 -5.86
CA ALA A 223 1.14 10.47 -6.96
C ALA A 223 0.86 11.98 -7.04
N ASP A 224 0.80 12.69 -5.90
CA ASP A 224 0.59 14.14 -5.87
C ASP A 224 1.83 14.92 -6.35
N ASN A 225 2.96 14.23 -6.45
CA ASN A 225 4.22 14.76 -6.94
C ASN A 225 4.52 14.35 -8.40
N LEU A 226 3.62 13.60 -9.07
CA LEU A 226 3.72 13.33 -10.49
C LEU A 226 3.41 14.60 -11.29
N LEU A 227 4.28 14.96 -12.22
CA LEU A 227 4.16 16.16 -13.06
C LEU A 227 3.77 15.81 -14.50
N SER A 228 4.32 14.73 -15.03
CA SER A 228 4.00 14.21 -16.37
C SER A 228 4.49 12.77 -16.51
N ALA A 229 4.00 12.08 -17.52
CA ALA A 229 4.47 10.74 -17.87
C ALA A 229 4.53 10.52 -19.39
N GLU A 230 5.48 9.72 -19.84
CA GLU A 230 5.48 9.08 -21.15
C GLU A 230 4.85 7.70 -21.00
N VAL A 231 3.83 7.40 -21.78
CA VAL A 231 3.03 6.17 -21.66
C VAL A 231 2.92 5.47 -23.02
N VAL A 232 3.15 4.17 -23.04
CA VAL A 232 2.81 3.30 -24.17
C VAL A 232 1.42 2.72 -23.94
N LEU A 233 0.47 3.05 -24.81
CA LEU A 233 -0.92 2.62 -24.74
C LEU A 233 -1.13 1.20 -25.28
N ALA A 234 -2.35 0.67 -25.14
CA ALA A 234 -2.71 -0.68 -25.57
C ALA A 234 -2.55 -0.95 -27.06
N ASP A 235 -2.62 0.07 -27.92
CA ASP A 235 -2.37 -0.01 -29.36
C ASP A 235 -0.87 0.08 -29.73
N GLY A 236 0.03 0.24 -28.73
CA GLY A 236 1.44 0.47 -28.90
C GLY A 236 1.78 1.89 -29.37
N SER A 237 0.85 2.84 -29.33
CA SER A 237 1.16 4.26 -29.50
C SER A 237 1.87 4.79 -28.26
N ARG A 238 2.66 5.87 -28.42
CA ARG A 238 3.32 6.57 -27.34
C ARG A 238 2.70 7.94 -27.17
N VAL A 239 2.31 8.27 -25.97
CA VAL A 239 1.76 9.58 -25.62
C VAL A 239 2.52 10.18 -24.44
N ASN A 240 2.60 11.51 -24.39
CA ASN A 240 2.97 12.25 -23.20
C ASN A 240 1.69 12.76 -22.55
N THR A 241 1.61 12.61 -21.24
CA THR A 241 0.44 13.02 -20.48
C THR A 241 0.83 13.91 -19.30
N ASP A 242 0.06 14.95 -19.08
CA ASP A 242 0.15 15.91 -17.97
C ASP A 242 -1.21 16.57 -17.74
N ALA A 243 -1.27 17.64 -16.96
CA ALA A 243 -2.53 18.35 -16.67
C ALA A 243 -3.20 18.97 -17.92
N GLU A 244 -2.44 19.23 -18.99
CA GLU A 244 -2.91 19.88 -20.22
C GLU A 244 -3.06 18.89 -21.39
N HIS A 245 -2.23 17.84 -21.40
CA HIS A 245 -2.17 16.84 -22.48
C HIS A 245 -2.67 15.49 -21.98
N HIS A 246 -3.70 14.92 -22.60
CA HIS A 246 -4.36 13.68 -22.16
C HIS A 246 -4.74 13.71 -20.66
N PRO A 247 -5.44 14.77 -20.16
CA PRO A 247 -5.62 15.00 -18.73
C PRO A 247 -6.38 13.88 -18.00
N ASP A 248 -7.27 13.15 -18.68
CA ASP A 248 -7.97 12.01 -18.08
C ASP A 248 -7.03 10.82 -17.85
N LEU A 249 -6.10 10.56 -18.78
CA LEU A 249 -5.05 9.55 -18.56
C LEU A 249 -4.14 9.98 -17.41
N PHE A 250 -3.69 11.24 -17.39
CA PHE A 250 -2.88 11.77 -16.29
C PHE A 250 -3.56 11.64 -14.94
N TRP A 251 -4.85 12.00 -14.88
CA TRP A 251 -5.68 11.83 -13.70
C TRP A 251 -5.73 10.36 -13.23
N ALA A 252 -5.92 9.42 -14.17
CA ALA A 252 -5.98 7.99 -13.86
C ALA A 252 -4.65 7.43 -13.34
N LEU A 253 -3.50 7.93 -13.85
CA LEU A 253 -2.17 7.56 -13.35
C LEU A 253 -1.93 8.03 -11.90
N GLY A 254 -2.68 9.01 -11.43
CA GLY A 254 -2.61 9.53 -10.06
C GLY A 254 -3.39 8.69 -9.04
N GLY A 255 -3.17 7.37 -8.98
CA GLY A 255 -3.79 6.47 -8.00
C GLY A 255 -4.65 5.35 -8.58
N GLY A 256 -4.86 5.29 -9.91
CA GLY A 256 -5.65 4.24 -10.57
C GLY A 256 -4.90 2.92 -10.80
N GLY A 257 -3.61 2.86 -10.44
CA GLY A 257 -2.77 1.67 -10.63
C GLY A 257 -2.24 1.49 -12.06
N GLY A 258 -1.68 0.32 -12.35
CA GLY A 258 -0.99 -0.01 -13.60
C GLY A 258 -1.92 -0.46 -14.74
N ASN A 259 -3.13 0.08 -14.87
CA ASN A 259 -4.16 -0.42 -15.78
C ASN A 259 -4.33 0.38 -17.08
N PHE A 260 -3.56 1.45 -17.29
CA PHE A 260 -3.83 2.45 -18.33
C PHE A 260 -2.74 2.53 -19.41
N GLY A 261 -1.69 1.72 -19.29
CA GLY A 261 -0.55 1.70 -20.19
C GLY A 261 0.76 1.42 -19.45
N VAL A 262 1.84 1.33 -20.21
CA VAL A 262 3.19 1.18 -19.67
C VAL A 262 3.85 2.55 -19.57
N VAL A 263 4.08 3.01 -18.34
CA VAL A 263 4.84 4.25 -18.09
C VAL A 263 6.33 3.97 -18.31
N THR A 264 6.89 4.52 -19.35
CA THR A 264 8.31 4.35 -19.72
C THR A 264 9.20 5.42 -19.11
N SER A 265 8.64 6.59 -18.83
CA SER A 265 9.29 7.70 -18.12
C SER A 265 8.26 8.53 -17.37
N ALA A 266 8.65 9.11 -16.23
CA ALA A 266 7.83 10.03 -15.47
C ALA A 266 8.66 11.23 -15.00
N ARG A 267 8.04 12.42 -14.91
CA ARG A 267 8.59 13.56 -14.19
C ARG A 267 7.95 13.66 -12.82
N ILE A 268 8.78 13.73 -11.80
CA ILE A 268 8.35 13.83 -10.40
C ILE A 268 8.96 15.08 -9.75
N ARG A 269 8.16 15.73 -8.90
CA ARG A 269 8.58 16.90 -8.13
C ARG A 269 9.62 16.50 -7.08
N LEU A 270 10.62 17.35 -6.91
CA LEU A 270 11.62 17.24 -5.85
C LEU A 270 11.49 18.38 -4.85
N HIS A 271 11.92 18.12 -3.62
CA HIS A 271 11.79 19.04 -2.48
C HIS A 271 13.13 19.26 -1.80
N ARG A 272 13.30 20.46 -1.16
CA ARG A 272 14.52 20.82 -0.45
C ARG A 272 14.50 20.29 1.00
N VAL A 273 14.66 19.00 1.15
CA VAL A 273 14.77 18.32 2.45
C VAL A 273 15.88 17.29 2.37
N PRO A 274 17.16 17.72 2.37
CA PRO A 274 18.29 16.80 2.21
C PRO A 274 18.51 15.89 3.42
N THR A 275 18.03 16.31 4.60
CA THR A 275 18.20 15.60 5.87
C THR A 275 16.88 15.62 6.63
N VAL A 276 16.53 14.50 7.22
CA VAL A 276 15.39 14.36 8.13
C VAL A 276 15.89 13.94 9.51
N ILE A 277 15.11 14.17 10.57
CA ILE A 277 15.32 13.47 11.82
C ILE A 277 14.43 12.23 11.77
N SER A 278 15.03 11.07 11.80
CA SER A 278 14.30 9.80 11.75
C SER A 278 15.05 8.73 12.55
N GLY A 279 14.40 7.59 12.74
CA GLY A 279 14.98 6.44 13.42
C GLY A 279 13.90 5.52 13.96
N THR A 280 14.30 4.68 14.90
CA THR A 280 13.46 3.62 15.47
C THR A 280 13.43 3.72 16.98
N ILE A 281 12.22 3.64 17.54
CA ILE A 281 11.98 3.49 18.96
C ILE A 281 11.24 2.17 19.15
N LEU A 282 11.77 1.29 20.00
CA LEU A 282 11.09 0.04 20.37
C LEU A 282 10.77 0.07 21.86
N TYR A 283 9.50 -0.18 22.18
CA TYR A 283 9.06 -0.32 23.57
C TYR A 283 8.63 -1.76 23.85
N PRO A 284 8.77 -2.24 25.09
CA PRO A 284 8.19 -3.51 25.48
C PRO A 284 6.70 -3.56 25.20
N ILE A 285 6.20 -4.70 24.72
CA ILE A 285 4.78 -4.86 24.36
C ILE A 285 3.84 -4.62 25.54
N ASP A 286 4.31 -4.81 26.77
CA ASP A 286 3.51 -4.58 27.98
C ASP A 286 3.16 -3.10 28.20
N GLN A 287 3.90 -2.19 27.58
CA GLN A 287 3.61 -0.75 27.59
C GLN A 287 2.65 -0.33 26.46
N SER A 288 2.23 -1.24 25.58
CA SER A 288 1.48 -0.92 24.37
C SER A 288 0.19 -0.14 24.61
N ALA A 289 -0.57 -0.47 25.64
CA ALA A 289 -1.84 0.19 25.93
C ALA A 289 -1.66 1.68 26.26
N GLY A 290 -0.69 2.03 27.10
CA GLY A 290 -0.38 3.42 27.43
C GLY A 290 0.18 4.18 26.24
N ILE A 291 1.18 3.61 25.58
CA ILE A 291 1.84 4.24 24.42
C ILE A 291 0.84 4.52 23.30
N LEU A 292 -0.02 3.57 22.94
CA LEU A 292 -0.99 3.76 21.86
C LEU A 292 -2.09 4.76 22.23
N ALA A 293 -2.46 4.86 23.51
CA ALA A 293 -3.40 5.88 23.99
C ALA A 293 -2.81 7.30 23.87
N ASP A 294 -1.55 7.48 24.29
CA ASP A 294 -0.85 8.77 24.25
C ASP A 294 -0.51 9.18 22.80
N LEU A 295 -0.14 8.22 21.96
CA LEU A 295 0.08 8.43 20.52
C LEU A 295 -1.17 8.94 19.82
N GLY A 296 -2.36 8.44 20.17
CA GLY A 296 -3.61 8.86 19.54
C GLY A 296 -3.81 10.38 19.64
N GLY A 297 -3.56 10.98 20.79
CA GLY A 297 -3.59 12.43 20.99
C GLY A 297 -2.45 13.16 20.27
N THR A 298 -1.22 12.64 20.36
CA THR A 298 -0.04 13.25 19.75
C THR A 298 -0.14 13.29 18.22
N LEU A 299 -0.69 12.25 17.59
CA LEU A 299 -0.79 12.15 16.13
C LEU A 299 -1.94 12.96 15.55
N GLN A 300 -2.99 13.22 16.33
CA GLN A 300 -4.14 14.00 15.87
C GLN A 300 -3.76 15.45 15.55
N ASP A 301 -2.84 16.03 16.32
CA ASP A 301 -2.39 17.42 16.20
C ASP A 301 -0.97 17.51 15.60
N SER A 302 -0.51 16.45 14.92
CA SER A 302 0.82 16.44 14.31
C SER A 302 0.98 17.55 13.25
N PRO A 303 2.07 18.31 13.28
CA PRO A 303 2.39 19.22 12.18
C PRO A 303 2.70 18.41 10.91
N ASP A 304 2.55 19.05 9.75
CA ASP A 304 2.78 18.42 8.45
C ASP A 304 4.18 17.79 8.31
N GLU A 305 5.16 18.36 8.97
CA GLU A 305 6.55 17.94 8.95
C GLU A 305 6.81 16.65 9.75
N LEU A 306 5.88 16.22 10.62
CA LEU A 306 6.00 15.00 11.40
C LEU A 306 5.09 13.91 10.85
N THR A 307 5.65 12.89 10.25
CA THR A 307 4.96 11.63 9.94
C THR A 307 5.51 10.53 10.84
N VAL A 308 4.63 9.69 11.38
CA VAL A 308 5.02 8.61 12.29
C VAL A 308 4.45 7.28 11.80
N ASP A 309 5.33 6.35 11.48
CA ASP A 309 4.95 4.95 11.29
C ASP A 309 4.95 4.27 12.66
N VAL A 310 3.90 3.52 12.96
CA VAL A 310 3.71 2.86 14.25
C VAL A 310 3.31 1.41 14.01
N GLY A 311 3.62 0.54 14.95
CA GLY A 311 3.22 -0.85 14.79
C GLY A 311 3.76 -1.79 15.85
N PHE A 312 3.87 -3.03 15.45
CA PHE A 312 4.45 -4.10 16.26
C PHE A 312 5.45 -4.88 15.40
N LEU A 313 6.65 -5.04 15.93
CA LEU A 313 7.73 -5.82 15.33
C LEU A 313 8.34 -6.75 16.39
N PRO A 314 8.94 -7.88 16.00
CA PRO A 314 9.83 -8.62 16.89
C PRO A 314 11.02 -7.74 17.28
N GLY A 315 11.29 -7.67 18.58
CA GLY A 315 12.46 -6.96 19.12
C GLY A 315 13.76 -7.77 19.00
N PRO A 316 14.88 -7.22 19.49
CA PRO A 316 16.19 -7.89 19.43
C PRO A 316 16.24 -9.25 20.14
N ASP A 317 15.38 -9.46 21.14
CA ASP A 317 15.24 -10.72 21.88
C ASP A 317 14.17 -11.67 21.29
N GLY A 318 13.63 -11.33 20.13
CA GLY A 318 12.55 -12.06 19.44
C GLY A 318 11.16 -11.88 20.03
N LYS A 319 11.01 -11.12 21.13
CA LYS A 319 9.68 -10.80 21.67
C LYS A 319 9.04 -9.64 20.91
N PRO A 320 7.72 -9.59 20.82
CA PRO A 320 7.06 -8.47 20.17
C PRO A 320 7.27 -7.17 20.93
N THR A 321 7.48 -6.10 20.18
CA THR A 321 7.67 -4.73 20.69
C THR A 321 6.69 -3.78 20.02
N VAL A 322 6.39 -2.66 20.66
CA VAL A 322 5.77 -1.51 20.01
C VAL A 322 6.84 -0.77 19.23
N TYR A 323 6.64 -0.64 17.93
CA TYR A 323 7.51 0.07 17.00
C TYR A 323 6.97 1.47 16.75
N VAL A 324 7.81 2.49 16.91
CA VAL A 324 7.50 3.88 16.60
C VAL A 324 8.65 4.45 15.78
N ALA A 325 8.37 4.87 14.57
CA ALA A 325 9.37 5.41 13.64
C ALA A 325 8.97 6.83 13.18
N PRO A 326 9.41 7.86 13.87
CA PRO A 326 9.19 9.23 13.45
C PRO A 326 10.05 9.58 12.24
N THR A 327 9.49 10.43 11.37
CA THR A 327 10.23 11.18 10.37
C THR A 327 9.83 12.65 10.47
N TRP A 328 10.78 13.46 10.86
CA TRP A 328 10.65 14.92 10.90
C TRP A 328 11.38 15.54 9.72
N SER A 329 10.64 16.21 8.86
CA SER A 329 11.13 16.85 7.62
C SER A 329 11.24 18.37 7.72
N GLY A 330 10.98 18.93 8.90
CA GLY A 330 11.06 20.38 9.17
C GLY A 330 12.46 20.85 9.61
N ASN A 331 12.50 21.98 10.28
CA ASN A 331 13.75 22.52 10.83
C ASN A 331 14.38 21.55 11.83
N LEU A 332 15.65 21.20 11.63
CA LEU A 332 16.34 20.17 12.44
C LEU A 332 16.53 20.59 13.91
N GLU A 333 16.74 21.89 14.20
CA GLU A 333 16.86 22.39 15.57
C GLU A 333 15.54 22.25 16.31
N ALA A 334 14.44 22.63 15.67
CA ALA A 334 13.09 22.49 16.24
C ALA A 334 12.73 21.01 16.49
N GLY A 335 13.04 20.10 15.56
CA GLY A 335 12.80 18.67 15.71
C GLY A 335 13.61 18.02 16.83
N ASN A 336 14.86 18.49 17.06
CA ASN A 336 15.76 17.98 18.11
C ASN A 336 15.61 18.70 19.45
N ALA A 337 14.81 19.75 19.55
CA ALA A 337 14.59 20.46 20.81
C ALA A 337 14.14 19.51 21.93
N GLN A 338 14.46 19.82 23.18
CA GLN A 338 14.13 18.98 24.34
C GLN A 338 12.63 18.63 24.41
N ASN A 339 11.78 19.59 24.04
CA ASN A 339 10.31 19.43 23.94
C ASN A 339 9.84 19.33 22.49
N GLY A 340 10.75 18.98 21.56
CA GLY A 340 10.43 18.82 20.16
C GLY A 340 9.61 17.56 19.90
N PRO A 341 8.89 17.52 18.76
CA PRO A 341 7.93 16.46 18.47
C PRO A 341 8.56 15.06 18.47
N VAL A 342 9.79 14.94 18.00
CA VAL A 342 10.50 13.63 17.96
C VAL A 342 10.91 13.17 19.36
N ARG A 343 11.35 14.09 20.23
CA ARG A 343 11.73 13.79 21.63
C ARG A 343 10.50 13.40 22.47
N THR A 344 9.36 14.00 22.21
CA THR A 344 8.09 13.64 22.86
C THR A 344 7.75 12.17 22.60
N LEU A 345 7.92 11.70 21.37
CA LEU A 345 7.68 10.31 21.02
C LEU A 345 8.61 9.33 21.74
N ALA A 346 9.89 9.70 21.96
CA ALA A 346 10.83 8.87 22.72
C ALA A 346 10.51 8.85 24.24
N GLY A 347 9.72 9.79 24.74
CA GLY A 347 9.29 9.91 26.13
C GLY A 347 7.97 9.23 26.46
N LEU A 348 7.29 8.55 25.53
CA LEU A 348 6.00 7.89 25.75
C LEU A 348 6.08 6.70 26.73
N GLY A 349 7.27 6.17 26.95
CA GLY A 349 7.52 5.04 27.85
C GLY A 349 9.00 4.83 28.08
N THR A 350 9.37 3.64 28.55
CA THR A 350 10.78 3.24 28.72
C THR A 350 11.16 2.33 27.55
N PRO A 351 11.89 2.86 26.53
CA PRO A 351 12.22 2.07 25.34
C PRO A 351 13.33 1.04 25.63
N VAL A 352 13.31 -0.08 24.89
CA VAL A 352 14.43 -1.04 24.82
C VAL A 352 15.46 -0.62 23.77
N LEU A 353 15.03 0.17 22.79
CA LEU A 353 15.86 0.79 21.76
C LEU A 353 15.30 2.17 21.42
N ALA A 354 16.16 3.16 21.31
CA ALA A 354 15.81 4.49 20.80
C ALA A 354 16.99 5.06 20.00
N GLU A 355 16.98 4.80 18.71
CA GLU A 355 17.98 5.30 17.77
C GLU A 355 17.34 6.34 16.88
N ILE A 356 17.47 7.60 17.21
CA ILE A 356 16.88 8.73 16.49
C ILE A 356 17.94 9.81 16.29
N GLY A 357 18.04 10.31 15.07
CA GLY A 357 18.94 11.39 14.74
C GLY A 357 18.77 11.95 13.34
N PRO A 358 19.54 12.99 13.00
CA PRO A 358 19.61 13.49 11.64
C PRO A 358 20.20 12.42 10.70
N VAL A 359 19.45 12.08 9.64
CA VAL A 359 19.86 11.08 8.66
C VAL A 359 19.48 11.53 7.24
N ALA A 360 20.23 11.08 6.25
CA ALA A 360 19.85 11.20 4.85
C ALA A 360 18.66 10.31 4.54
N ARG A 361 17.80 10.71 3.60
CA ARG A 361 16.64 9.89 3.19
C ARG A 361 17.05 8.54 2.61
N SER A 362 18.16 8.47 1.87
CA SER A 362 18.72 7.21 1.38
C SER A 362 19.04 6.22 2.49
N ALA A 363 19.50 6.69 3.64
CA ALA A 363 19.80 5.83 4.80
C ALA A 363 18.51 5.25 5.43
N THR A 364 17.40 6.03 5.48
CA THR A 364 16.12 5.50 5.97
C THR A 364 15.56 4.42 5.05
N LEU A 365 15.68 4.59 3.73
CA LEU A 365 15.28 3.58 2.75
C LEU A 365 16.10 2.30 2.90
N ALA A 366 17.43 2.42 3.05
CA ALA A 366 18.32 1.28 3.24
C ALA A 366 18.04 0.52 4.54
N ALA A 367 17.65 1.21 5.61
CA ALA A 367 17.26 0.58 6.88
C ALA A 367 16.02 -0.30 6.72
N THR A 368 15.00 0.17 5.98
CA THR A 368 13.81 -0.63 5.68
C THR A 368 14.14 -1.82 4.76
N ASP A 369 14.97 -1.63 3.73
CA ASP A 369 15.41 -2.73 2.85
C ASP A 369 16.20 -3.81 3.64
N ALA A 370 16.98 -3.42 4.64
CA ALA A 370 17.70 -4.35 5.51
C ALA A 370 16.73 -5.13 6.44
N MET A 371 15.64 -4.51 6.88
CA MET A 371 14.61 -5.14 7.72
C MET A 371 13.76 -6.13 6.89
N PHE A 372 13.43 -5.78 5.66
CA PHE A 372 12.61 -6.55 4.73
C PHE A 372 13.37 -6.86 3.43
N PRO A 373 14.39 -7.74 3.48
CA PRO A 373 15.15 -8.09 2.28
C PRO A 373 14.31 -8.92 1.30
N PRO A 374 14.59 -8.84 -0.01
CA PRO A 374 13.93 -9.66 -1.02
C PRO A 374 14.26 -11.14 -0.85
N GLY A 375 13.42 -12.01 -1.41
CA GLY A 375 13.65 -13.46 -1.46
C GLY A 375 13.03 -14.23 -0.31
N ARG A 376 12.38 -13.58 0.66
CA ARG A 376 11.49 -14.24 1.61
C ARG A 376 10.13 -14.52 0.98
N MET A 377 9.50 -15.57 1.45
CA MET A 377 8.09 -15.82 1.17
C MET A 377 7.24 -14.88 2.03
N GLY A 378 6.11 -14.40 1.52
CA GLY A 378 5.28 -13.49 2.29
C GLY A 378 3.86 -13.35 1.77
N ALA A 379 3.00 -12.87 2.64
CA ALA A 379 1.65 -12.41 2.32
C ALA A 379 1.34 -11.13 3.10
N ILE A 380 0.45 -10.32 2.55
CA ILE A 380 0.04 -9.04 3.12
C ILE A 380 -1.49 -8.90 3.08
N ARG A 381 -2.04 -8.28 4.13
CA ARG A 381 -3.41 -7.74 4.14
C ARG A 381 -3.37 -6.33 4.67
N THR A 382 -4.32 -5.51 4.24
CA THR A 382 -4.45 -4.14 4.74
C THR A 382 -5.86 -3.85 5.22
N ARG A 383 -5.96 -2.99 6.21
CA ARG A 383 -7.21 -2.34 6.63
C ARG A 383 -6.97 -0.86 6.81
N THR A 384 -7.95 -0.05 6.42
CA THR A 384 -7.94 1.37 6.69
C THR A 384 -8.82 1.64 7.90
N VAL A 385 -8.31 2.34 8.90
CA VAL A 385 -9.06 2.69 10.12
C VAL A 385 -8.98 4.19 10.36
N GLN A 386 -9.99 4.76 11.04
CA GLN A 386 -9.98 6.19 11.33
C GLN A 386 -8.88 6.57 12.34
N SER A 387 -8.71 5.75 13.36
CA SER A 387 -7.72 5.91 14.44
C SER A 387 -7.53 4.59 15.17
N VAL A 388 -6.44 4.43 15.92
CA VAL A 388 -6.23 3.26 16.79
C VAL A 388 -6.95 3.49 18.12
N THR A 389 -8.21 3.02 18.20
CA THR A 389 -8.99 2.99 19.45
C THR A 389 -8.51 1.88 20.40
N GLY A 390 -8.96 1.89 21.65
CA GLY A 390 -8.64 0.83 22.62
C GLY A 390 -9.02 -0.58 22.14
N SER A 391 -10.12 -0.72 21.38
CA SER A 391 -10.54 -2.00 20.79
C SER A 391 -9.57 -2.45 19.70
N ILE A 392 -9.17 -1.55 18.80
CA ILE A 392 -8.19 -1.86 17.75
C ILE A 392 -6.83 -2.17 18.38
N ALA A 393 -6.37 -1.38 19.36
CA ALA A 393 -5.12 -1.64 20.09
C ALA A 393 -5.12 -3.03 20.75
N THR A 394 -6.26 -3.47 21.27
CA THR A 394 -6.42 -4.81 21.86
C THR A 394 -6.27 -5.91 20.79
N VAL A 395 -6.94 -5.75 19.64
CA VAL A 395 -6.83 -6.71 18.52
C VAL A 395 -5.38 -6.80 18.03
N LEU A 396 -4.77 -5.65 17.73
CA LEU A 396 -3.41 -5.61 17.20
C LEU A 396 -2.36 -6.10 18.21
N GLY A 397 -2.51 -5.73 19.50
CA GLY A 397 -1.62 -6.18 20.57
C GLY A 397 -1.71 -7.69 20.83
N ARG A 398 -2.91 -8.31 20.69
CA ARG A 398 -3.06 -9.75 20.73
C ARG A 398 -2.36 -10.40 19.52
N ALA A 399 -2.66 -9.93 18.33
CA ALA A 399 -2.05 -10.45 17.10
C ALA A 399 -0.51 -10.38 17.13
N ALA A 400 0.06 -9.31 17.70
CA ALA A 400 1.50 -9.17 17.85
C ALA A 400 2.11 -10.22 18.80
N ARG A 401 1.41 -10.59 19.88
CA ARG A 401 1.85 -11.66 20.79
C ARG A 401 1.77 -13.05 20.16
N GLU A 402 0.98 -13.18 19.10
CA GLU A 402 0.73 -14.42 18.37
C GLU A 402 1.49 -14.46 17.03
N PHE A 403 2.52 -13.63 16.83
CA PHE A 403 3.37 -13.69 15.64
C PHE A 403 3.87 -15.11 15.40
N THR A 404 3.65 -15.61 14.19
CA THR A 404 4.04 -16.96 13.80
C THR A 404 5.42 -17.03 13.16
N SER A 405 6.05 -15.87 12.88
CA SER A 405 7.37 -15.76 12.30
C SER A 405 8.12 -14.55 12.87
N PRO A 406 9.45 -14.63 13.04
CA PRO A 406 10.28 -13.49 13.45
C PRO A 406 10.37 -12.39 12.37
N PHE A 407 9.79 -12.60 11.19
CA PHE A 407 9.75 -11.63 10.10
C PHE A 407 8.35 -11.06 9.89
N SER A 408 7.39 -11.40 10.76
CA SER A 408 6.04 -10.82 10.73
C SER A 408 6.05 -9.41 11.30
N ALA A 409 5.17 -8.56 10.78
CA ALA A 409 5.01 -7.18 11.21
C ALA A 409 3.55 -6.74 11.16
N ILE A 410 3.18 -5.85 12.05
CA ILE A 410 1.98 -5.04 11.95
C ILE A 410 2.46 -3.60 11.94
N VAL A 411 2.21 -2.86 10.86
CA VAL A 411 2.62 -1.45 10.74
C VAL A 411 1.42 -0.64 10.26
N TRP A 412 1.27 0.57 10.74
CA TRP A 412 0.32 1.50 10.14
C TRP A 412 0.97 2.83 9.81
N HIS A 413 0.53 3.35 8.69
CA HIS A 413 0.97 4.61 8.13
C HIS A 413 -0.07 5.69 8.36
N GLN A 414 0.35 6.81 8.88
CA GLN A 414 -0.49 7.97 9.10
C GLN A 414 -0.77 8.69 7.77
N PHE A 415 -2.05 8.94 7.45
CA PHE A 415 -2.46 9.75 6.30
C PHE A 415 -2.99 11.09 6.80
N HIS A 416 -2.21 12.16 6.61
CA HIS A 416 -2.49 13.47 7.17
C HIS A 416 -1.87 14.61 6.34
N GLY A 417 -2.00 15.82 6.82
CA GLY A 417 -1.31 17.01 6.31
C GLY A 417 -1.57 17.26 4.82
N ALA A 418 -0.51 17.47 4.04
CA ALA A 418 -0.62 17.78 2.61
C ALA A 418 -1.33 16.70 1.80
N ALA A 419 -1.27 15.43 2.20
CA ALA A 419 -1.95 14.35 1.49
C ALA A 419 -3.50 14.45 1.55
N THR A 420 -4.03 15.16 2.55
CA THR A 420 -5.48 15.36 2.73
C THR A 420 -6.02 16.61 2.01
N ARG A 421 -5.14 17.49 1.50
CA ARG A 421 -5.54 18.79 0.92
C ARG A 421 -6.03 18.73 -0.52
N PRO A 422 -5.54 17.84 -1.39
CA PRO A 422 -6.09 17.73 -2.73
C PRO A 422 -7.58 17.41 -2.68
N THR A 423 -8.38 18.12 -3.48
CA THR A 423 -9.81 17.84 -3.58
C THR A 423 -10.03 16.40 -4.05
N LEU A 424 -10.93 15.70 -3.40
CA LEU A 424 -11.34 14.38 -3.85
C LEU A 424 -11.83 14.47 -5.31
N GLY A 425 -11.28 13.65 -6.19
CA GLY A 425 -11.53 13.73 -7.63
C GLY A 425 -10.47 14.51 -8.42
N SER A 426 -9.51 15.18 -7.79
CA SER A 426 -8.37 15.80 -8.49
C SER A 426 -7.39 14.78 -9.06
N THR A 427 -7.34 13.58 -8.50
CA THR A 427 -6.63 12.39 -8.97
C THR A 427 -7.52 11.17 -8.82
N ALA A 428 -7.13 10.02 -9.37
CA ALA A 428 -7.89 8.78 -9.21
C ALA A 428 -7.84 8.19 -7.80
N PHE A 429 -6.93 8.66 -6.94
CA PHE A 429 -6.82 8.18 -5.56
C PHE A 429 -8.13 8.43 -4.79
N GLY A 430 -8.74 7.36 -4.26
CA GLY A 430 -10.14 7.36 -3.83
C GLY A 430 -10.41 7.91 -2.43
N ARG A 431 -9.38 8.30 -1.66
CA ARG A 431 -9.56 8.74 -0.26
C ARG A 431 -8.62 9.88 0.11
N ARG A 432 -9.18 10.94 0.69
CA ARG A 432 -8.40 12.12 1.11
C ARG A 432 -8.62 12.52 2.57
N GLU A 433 -9.54 11.87 3.28
CA GLU A 433 -9.75 12.12 4.71
C GLU A 433 -8.58 11.57 5.54
N PRO A 434 -8.25 12.17 6.68
CA PRO A 434 -7.25 11.62 7.60
C PRO A 434 -7.62 10.20 8.05
N HIS A 435 -6.65 9.29 8.01
CA HIS A 435 -6.84 7.89 8.40
C HIS A 435 -5.49 7.21 8.69
N LEU A 436 -5.55 5.97 9.12
CA LEU A 436 -4.41 5.09 9.29
C LEU A 436 -4.57 3.89 8.35
N MET A 437 -3.57 3.62 7.52
CA MET A 437 -3.51 2.41 6.70
C MET A 437 -2.70 1.36 7.45
N VAL A 438 -3.36 0.33 7.93
CA VAL A 438 -2.77 -0.79 8.70
C VAL A 438 -2.34 -1.88 7.74
N GLU A 439 -1.09 -2.25 7.79
CA GLU A 439 -0.48 -3.37 7.08
C GLU A 439 -0.27 -4.54 8.05
N LEU A 440 -0.79 -5.69 7.69
CA LEU A 440 -0.54 -6.97 8.33
C LEU A 440 0.39 -7.75 7.40
N ILE A 441 1.61 -7.95 7.81
CA ILE A 441 2.65 -8.58 7.00
C ILE A 441 3.07 -9.87 7.67
N CYS A 442 2.93 -11.00 7.01
CA CYS A 442 3.61 -12.21 7.41
C CYS A 442 4.65 -12.59 6.36
N MET A 443 5.88 -12.79 6.83
CA MET A 443 6.99 -13.23 5.99
C MET A 443 7.68 -14.41 6.68
N TRP A 444 8.24 -15.33 5.87
CA TRP A 444 8.98 -16.48 6.37
C TRP A 444 10.06 -16.91 5.39
N GLU A 445 11.03 -17.67 5.86
CA GLU A 445 12.09 -18.18 5.01
C GLU A 445 11.62 -19.34 4.15
N ASN A 446 12.12 -19.41 2.92
CA ASN A 446 11.89 -20.56 2.07
C ASN A 446 12.74 -21.72 2.61
N GLY A 447 12.10 -22.68 3.27
CA GLY A 447 12.77 -23.85 3.84
C GLY A 447 13.29 -24.79 2.76
N GLU A 448 14.42 -24.48 2.14
CA GLU A 448 15.07 -25.34 1.13
C GLU A 448 15.64 -26.67 1.69
N ASN A 449 15.55 -26.94 3.01
CA ASN A 449 16.22 -28.09 3.62
C ASN A 449 15.49 -28.74 4.80
N LYS A 450 14.19 -28.92 4.73
CA LYS A 450 13.53 -29.90 5.62
C LYS A 450 12.54 -30.72 4.79
N ASP A 451 12.71 -32.03 4.89
CA ASP A 451 11.92 -33.06 4.26
C ASP A 451 10.48 -32.64 3.92
N HIS A 452 10.01 -32.99 2.72
CA HIS A 452 8.75 -32.62 2.08
C HIS A 452 7.46 -32.71 2.94
N THR A 453 7.57 -32.91 4.24
CA THR A 453 6.49 -33.05 5.22
C THR A 453 6.34 -31.85 6.18
N GLY A 454 7.32 -30.96 6.33
CA GLY A 454 7.30 -29.85 7.32
C GLY A 454 6.91 -28.46 6.81
N GLY A 455 6.98 -28.21 5.50
CA GLY A 455 6.75 -26.88 4.94
C GLY A 455 5.26 -26.46 4.81
N GLY A 456 4.33 -27.40 4.91
CA GLY A 456 2.91 -27.12 4.75
C GLY A 456 2.24 -26.55 6.01
N GLU A 457 2.66 -26.99 7.18
CA GLU A 457 2.07 -26.54 8.45
C GLU A 457 2.48 -25.12 8.80
N ASP A 458 3.76 -24.75 8.61
CA ASP A 458 4.26 -23.40 8.88
C ASP A 458 3.56 -22.35 8.01
N ARG A 459 3.46 -22.59 6.69
CA ARG A 459 2.76 -21.69 5.79
C ARG A 459 1.29 -21.49 6.19
N SER A 460 0.62 -22.56 6.56
CA SER A 460 -0.79 -22.52 6.94
C SER A 460 -1.00 -21.73 8.23
N SER A 461 -0.07 -21.80 9.19
CA SER A 461 -0.13 -21.02 10.42
C SER A 461 0.06 -19.54 10.16
N HIS A 462 1.02 -19.16 9.30
CA HIS A 462 1.26 -17.76 8.92
C HIS A 462 0.04 -17.14 8.21
N LEU A 463 -0.53 -17.86 7.25
CA LEU A 463 -1.71 -17.37 6.53
C LEU A 463 -2.95 -17.31 7.43
N ARG A 464 -3.12 -18.26 8.34
CA ARG A 464 -4.23 -18.25 9.30
C ARG A 464 -4.13 -17.04 10.23
N TRP A 465 -2.97 -16.78 10.83
CA TRP A 465 -2.72 -15.59 11.64
C TRP A 465 -3.09 -14.31 10.89
N LEU A 466 -2.67 -14.21 9.62
CA LEU A 466 -2.93 -13.06 8.77
C LEU A 466 -4.43 -12.85 8.53
N GLU A 467 -5.16 -13.92 8.15
CA GLU A 467 -6.60 -13.84 7.86
C GLU A 467 -7.43 -13.61 9.12
N GLU A 468 -7.12 -14.25 10.24
CA GLU A 468 -7.81 -14.05 11.51
C GLU A 468 -7.63 -12.61 12.01
N THR A 469 -6.43 -12.05 11.90
CA THR A 469 -6.16 -10.66 12.28
C THR A 469 -6.88 -9.68 11.36
N HIS A 470 -6.85 -9.94 10.04
CA HIS A 470 -7.54 -9.13 9.05
C HIS A 470 -9.06 -9.11 9.26
N ALA A 471 -9.65 -10.28 9.55
CA ALA A 471 -11.07 -10.41 9.87
C ALA A 471 -11.43 -9.71 11.19
N ALA A 472 -10.58 -9.82 12.21
CA ALA A 472 -10.81 -9.16 13.51
C ALA A 472 -10.80 -7.62 13.43
N LEU A 473 -10.14 -7.03 12.42
CA LEU A 473 -10.14 -5.59 12.17
C LEU A 473 -11.33 -5.11 11.34
N GLU A 474 -12.02 -6.00 10.64
CA GLU A 474 -13.11 -5.63 9.72
C GLU A 474 -14.19 -4.73 10.34
N PRO A 475 -14.71 -5.00 11.57
CA PRO A 475 -15.76 -4.17 12.18
C PRO A 475 -15.35 -2.72 12.45
N PHE A 476 -14.06 -2.42 12.45
CA PHE A 476 -13.48 -1.10 12.73
C PHE A 476 -12.98 -0.40 11.47
N SER A 477 -13.09 -1.08 10.31
CA SER A 477 -12.45 -0.65 9.07
C SER A 477 -13.33 0.29 8.28
N LEU A 478 -12.70 1.27 7.63
CA LEU A 478 -13.31 2.08 6.59
C LEU A 478 -13.41 1.26 5.29
N PRO A 479 -14.43 1.52 4.44
CA PRO A 479 -14.56 0.85 3.15
C PRO A 479 -13.34 1.03 2.26
N GLY A 480 -13.05 0.05 1.40
CA GLY A 480 -11.95 0.10 0.44
C GLY A 480 -10.60 -0.32 1.03
N GLY A 481 -9.56 -0.21 0.22
CA GLY A 481 -8.19 -0.57 0.57
C GLY A 481 -7.17 0.22 -0.23
N TYR A 482 -5.90 0.06 0.09
CA TYR A 482 -4.81 0.71 -0.60
C TYR A 482 -4.49 0.00 -1.92
N VAL A 483 -4.56 0.72 -3.04
CA VAL A 483 -4.49 0.19 -4.42
C VAL A 483 -3.24 -0.68 -4.66
N ASN A 484 -2.09 -0.30 -4.12
CA ASN A 484 -0.86 -1.07 -4.27
C ASN A 484 -0.88 -2.42 -3.53
N PHE A 485 -1.73 -2.58 -2.51
CA PHE A 485 -1.85 -3.80 -1.73
C PHE A 485 -3.17 -4.56 -1.93
N LEU A 486 -4.06 -4.07 -2.79
CA LEU A 486 -5.29 -4.78 -3.12
C LEU A 486 -4.98 -6.15 -3.73
N GLY A 487 -5.64 -7.18 -3.21
CA GLY A 487 -5.55 -8.53 -3.73
C GLY A 487 -6.88 -9.01 -4.31
N PRO A 488 -6.89 -10.08 -5.09
CA PRO A 488 -8.11 -10.68 -5.63
C PRO A 488 -9.00 -11.28 -4.54
N GLU A 489 -8.44 -11.50 -3.35
CA GLU A 489 -9.09 -12.14 -2.20
C GLU A 489 -9.88 -11.15 -1.33
N THR A 490 -9.92 -9.87 -1.70
CA THR A 490 -10.62 -8.81 -0.96
C THR A 490 -11.59 -8.03 -1.86
N PRO A 491 -12.63 -8.70 -2.43
CA PRO A 491 -13.53 -8.08 -3.42
C PRO A 491 -14.23 -6.82 -2.88
N ASP A 492 -14.62 -6.81 -1.60
CA ASP A 492 -15.26 -5.65 -0.98
C ASP A 492 -14.31 -4.45 -0.88
N GLN A 493 -13.03 -4.69 -0.61
CA GLN A 493 -12.03 -3.63 -0.64
C GLN A 493 -11.83 -3.11 -2.07
N VAL A 494 -11.75 -4.00 -3.06
CA VAL A 494 -11.64 -3.61 -4.48
C VAL A 494 -12.82 -2.75 -4.90
N ALA A 495 -14.06 -3.17 -4.57
CA ALA A 495 -15.27 -2.46 -4.93
C ALA A 495 -15.31 -1.01 -4.40
N ASN A 496 -14.67 -0.74 -3.26
CA ASN A 496 -14.73 0.55 -2.57
C ASN A 496 -13.42 1.37 -2.61
N SER A 497 -12.34 0.85 -3.24
CA SER A 497 -11.01 1.48 -3.15
C SER A 497 -10.91 2.83 -3.86
N TYR A 498 -11.70 3.04 -4.88
CA TYR A 498 -11.70 4.30 -5.64
C TYR A 498 -12.84 5.23 -5.24
N GLY A 499 -13.74 4.78 -4.35
CA GLY A 499 -14.85 5.59 -3.83
C GLY A 499 -15.64 6.27 -4.97
N PRO A 500 -15.91 7.59 -4.87
CA PRO A 500 -16.65 8.33 -5.89
C PRO A 500 -15.90 8.49 -7.23
N ASN A 501 -14.62 8.14 -7.30
CA ASN A 501 -13.82 8.20 -8.53
C ASN A 501 -14.03 6.96 -9.43
N THR A 502 -14.72 5.94 -8.95
CA THR A 502 -14.89 4.63 -9.64
C THR A 502 -15.46 4.79 -11.05
N GLU A 503 -16.55 5.53 -11.22
CA GLU A 503 -17.20 5.70 -12.52
C GLU A 503 -16.27 6.35 -13.55
N ARG A 504 -15.63 7.46 -13.18
CA ARG A 504 -14.66 8.13 -14.06
C ARG A 504 -13.46 7.23 -14.38
N LEU A 505 -12.97 6.48 -13.40
CA LEU A 505 -11.85 5.56 -13.59
C LEU A 505 -12.17 4.48 -14.62
N LEU A 506 -13.34 3.87 -14.53
CA LEU A 506 -13.81 2.86 -15.48
C LEU A 506 -14.06 3.45 -16.88
N ALA A 507 -14.57 4.68 -16.96
CA ALA A 507 -14.73 5.39 -18.23
C ALA A 507 -13.38 5.66 -18.90
N VAL A 508 -12.39 6.15 -18.16
CA VAL A 508 -11.02 6.33 -18.68
C VAL A 508 -10.42 5.01 -19.12
N LYS A 509 -10.56 3.95 -18.30
CA LYS A 509 -10.09 2.59 -18.65
C LYS A 509 -10.68 2.13 -19.99
N SER A 510 -12.00 2.25 -20.15
CA SER A 510 -12.69 1.85 -21.37
C SER A 510 -12.22 2.66 -22.60
N ALA A 511 -11.87 3.94 -22.41
CA ALA A 511 -11.41 4.81 -23.49
C ALA A 511 -9.96 4.51 -23.93
N VAL A 512 -9.05 4.23 -22.97
CA VAL A 512 -7.61 4.06 -23.28
C VAL A 512 -7.18 2.61 -23.48
N ASP A 513 -7.94 1.67 -22.94
CA ASP A 513 -7.65 0.22 -23.02
C ASP A 513 -8.95 -0.60 -23.04
N PRO A 514 -9.77 -0.48 -24.13
CA PRO A 514 -11.06 -1.17 -24.24
C PRO A 514 -10.93 -2.70 -24.23
N ASP A 515 -9.81 -3.22 -24.72
CA ASP A 515 -9.54 -4.66 -24.82
C ASP A 515 -8.93 -5.24 -23.50
N SER A 516 -8.77 -4.41 -22.46
CA SER A 516 -8.19 -4.80 -21.16
C SER A 516 -6.83 -5.49 -21.27
N VAL A 517 -5.96 -4.99 -22.15
CA VAL A 517 -4.56 -5.44 -22.32
C VAL A 517 -3.80 -5.30 -20.98
N PHE A 518 -4.06 -4.21 -20.25
CA PHE A 518 -3.47 -3.95 -18.95
C PHE A 518 -4.47 -4.24 -17.83
N SER A 519 -4.23 -5.25 -17.04
CA SER A 519 -5.13 -5.70 -15.96
C SER A 519 -4.36 -6.07 -14.69
N ALA A 520 -3.29 -5.30 -14.38
CA ALA A 520 -2.43 -5.59 -13.25
C ALA A 520 -3.14 -5.34 -11.91
N THR A 521 -3.81 -4.21 -11.76
CA THR A 521 -4.47 -3.83 -10.52
C THR A 521 -5.95 -4.20 -10.57
N PRO A 522 -6.52 -4.82 -9.53
CA PRO A 522 -7.96 -5.07 -9.49
C PRO A 522 -8.76 -3.77 -9.62
N LEU A 523 -9.72 -3.75 -10.52
CA LEU A 523 -10.68 -2.65 -10.68
C LEU A 523 -12.07 -3.10 -10.23
N PRO A 524 -12.90 -2.19 -9.70
CA PRO A 524 -14.30 -2.47 -9.42
C PRO A 524 -15.01 -2.93 -10.68
N THR A 525 -15.95 -3.86 -10.54
CA THR A 525 -16.86 -4.20 -11.64
C THR A 525 -17.89 -3.09 -11.81
N SER A 526 -18.25 -2.78 -13.08
CA SER A 526 -19.31 -1.81 -13.35
C SER A 526 -20.62 -2.28 -12.71
N THR A 527 -21.26 -1.44 -11.91
CA THR A 527 -22.60 -1.68 -11.34
C THR A 527 -23.72 -1.43 -12.37
N ALA A 528 -23.40 -1.13 -13.62
CA ALA A 528 -24.38 -0.98 -14.70
C ALA A 528 -24.88 -2.35 -15.14
N GLY A 529 -25.83 -2.95 -14.40
CA GLY A 529 -26.47 -4.20 -14.80
C GLY A 529 -26.95 -5.09 -13.64
N ALA A 530 -27.30 -4.53 -12.49
CA ALA A 530 -28.05 -5.26 -11.45
C ALA A 530 -29.43 -4.65 -11.24
#